data_7720c121336f1990bef067b5c591a73e
#
_entry.id   7720c121336f1990bef067b5c591a73e
#
_cell.length_a   1.000
_cell.length_b   1.000
_cell.length_c   1.000
_cell.angle_alpha   90.00
_cell.angle_beta   90.00
_cell.angle_gamma   90.00
#
_symmetry.space_group_name_H-M   'P 1'
#
loop_
_entity.id
_entity.type
_entity.pdbx_description
1 polymer ?
#
loop_
_entity_poly.entity_id
_entity_poly.type
_entity_poly.pdbx_seq_one_letter_code
_entity_poly.pdbx_strand_id
1 'polypeptide(L)'
;MVKWARTPFEVGDYDNPETVRFRKYATGAHLLLEVDPPETGRAPREVGWRRGKARLYRYAPEQEKEHQVPVLLVYALILRPYILDLLPGNSLVEHLLREGFDVYLLDWGVPGRGDEGLSFEHLVLDYLPEAVENTLMSSRAEELTLFGYCQGGTIAAMYAGLFPGEHLRNLVLLATPTDFAPGDPGLFGLWTVLTSERHFDPNVLFDPDPVVEAFGNFPADLPGRLLGAAISPLANYAGTYMNLWENMKRDRSAESFLGVSKWVDDGVPFPGEAFRRWIKEFYQQNKLAKGELELRGRRVDLSNIGCRVLNIAGEKDFICPLSQAGATMDLVSSEDKESLVVDAGHVGLMGGRVAKDELWPRITDWLGPRSR
;
A
#
# COMPACT_ATOMS: atom_id res chain seq x y z
N MET A 1 11.69 -23.71 -10.32
CA MET A 1 10.88 -24.67 -11.13
C MET A 1 10.27 -25.66 -10.14
N VAL A 2 9.10 -25.35 -9.62
CA VAL A 2 8.39 -26.22 -8.66
C VAL A 2 7.99 -27.48 -9.41
N LYS A 3 8.53 -28.61 -9.01
CA LYS A 3 8.06 -29.91 -9.52
C LYS A 3 6.64 -30.11 -8.99
N TRP A 4 5.66 -30.00 -9.87
CA TRP A 4 4.28 -30.36 -9.60
C TRP A 4 4.24 -31.80 -9.07
N ALA A 5 4.01 -31.94 -7.77
CA ALA A 5 3.74 -33.25 -7.21
C ALA A 5 2.50 -33.81 -7.92
N ARG A 6 2.57 -35.05 -8.36
CA ARG A 6 1.45 -35.75 -9.01
C ARG A 6 0.25 -35.68 -8.07
N THR A 7 -0.84 -35.07 -8.53
CA THR A 7 -2.09 -35.06 -7.76
C THR A 7 -2.53 -36.49 -7.50
N PRO A 8 -3.01 -36.83 -6.28
CA PRO A 8 -3.40 -38.21 -5.94
C PRO A 8 -4.65 -38.73 -6.70
N PHE A 9 -5.17 -37.97 -7.63
CA PHE A 9 -6.33 -38.36 -8.45
C PHE A 9 -5.92 -38.55 -9.91
N GLU A 10 -5.40 -39.73 -10.26
CA GLU A 10 -5.46 -40.23 -11.64
C GLU A 10 -6.89 -40.66 -11.92
N VAL A 11 -7.74 -39.70 -12.28
CA VAL A 11 -9.03 -39.97 -12.90
C VAL A 11 -8.79 -39.94 -14.40
N GLY A 12 -9.16 -41.00 -15.09
CA GLY A 12 -8.95 -41.20 -16.54
C GLY A 12 -9.32 -40.00 -17.40
N ASP A 13 -8.74 -39.98 -18.60
CA ASP A 13 -8.95 -38.97 -19.63
C ASP A 13 -10.43 -38.79 -19.99
N TYR A 14 -11.03 -37.79 -19.35
CA TYR A 14 -12.33 -37.30 -19.81
C TYR A 14 -12.17 -35.78 -20.04
N ASP A 15 -12.15 -35.40 -21.31
CA ASP A 15 -12.21 -34.00 -21.78
C ASP A 15 -13.59 -33.33 -21.53
N ASN A 16 -14.31 -33.78 -20.52
CA ASN A 16 -15.56 -33.17 -20.13
C ASN A 16 -15.29 -31.85 -19.40
N PRO A 17 -15.88 -30.73 -19.85
CA PRO A 17 -15.71 -29.41 -19.17
C PRO A 17 -15.98 -29.43 -17.67
N GLU A 18 -16.90 -30.30 -17.20
CA GLU A 18 -17.22 -30.43 -15.77
C GLU A 18 -16.12 -31.14 -14.99
N THR A 19 -15.49 -32.17 -15.58
CA THR A 19 -14.36 -32.86 -14.95
C THR A 19 -13.12 -31.97 -14.87
N VAL A 20 -12.87 -31.17 -15.90
CA VAL A 20 -11.83 -30.13 -15.91
C VAL A 20 -12.12 -29.06 -14.81
N ARG A 21 -13.39 -28.69 -14.69
CA ARG A 21 -13.85 -27.75 -13.62
C ARG A 21 -13.60 -28.31 -12.22
N PHE A 22 -14.02 -29.55 -11.98
CA PHE A 22 -13.84 -30.22 -10.68
C PHE A 22 -12.37 -30.41 -10.32
N ARG A 23 -11.51 -30.82 -11.26
CA ARG A 23 -10.05 -30.92 -11.05
C ARG A 23 -9.43 -29.59 -10.65
N LYS A 24 -9.81 -28.52 -11.30
CA LYS A 24 -9.31 -27.18 -10.98
C LYS A 24 -9.80 -26.72 -9.60
N TYR A 25 -11.04 -27.03 -9.22
CA TYR A 25 -11.53 -26.79 -7.85
C TYR A 25 -10.76 -27.59 -6.82
N ALA A 26 -10.53 -28.88 -7.07
CA ALA A 26 -9.77 -29.73 -6.17
C ALA A 26 -8.30 -29.29 -6.05
N THR A 27 -7.67 -28.85 -7.16
CA THR A 27 -6.32 -28.29 -7.16
C THR A 27 -6.28 -26.95 -6.43
N GLY A 28 -7.27 -26.08 -6.62
CA GLY A 28 -7.37 -24.82 -5.90
C GLY A 28 -7.56 -25.01 -4.40
N ALA A 29 -8.40 -25.95 -3.99
CA ALA A 29 -8.59 -26.31 -2.58
C ALA A 29 -7.31 -26.88 -1.96
N HIS A 30 -6.60 -27.76 -2.66
CA HIS A 30 -5.31 -28.32 -2.25
C HIS A 30 -4.26 -27.21 -2.08
N LEU A 31 -4.15 -26.28 -3.04
CA LEU A 31 -3.22 -25.14 -2.94
C LEU A 31 -3.50 -24.26 -1.72
N LEU A 32 -4.77 -24.04 -1.38
CA LEU A 32 -5.14 -23.21 -0.22
C LEU A 32 -5.00 -23.91 1.13
N LEU A 33 -5.13 -25.25 1.17
CA LEU A 33 -5.17 -26.01 2.41
C LEU A 33 -3.86 -26.73 2.73
N GLU A 34 -3.04 -27.04 1.75
CA GLU A 34 -1.89 -27.95 1.89
C GLU A 34 -0.57 -27.35 1.39
N VAL A 35 -0.59 -26.20 0.72
CA VAL A 35 0.64 -25.55 0.22
C VAL A 35 1.04 -24.42 1.16
N ASP A 36 2.26 -24.49 1.67
CA ASP A 36 2.84 -23.41 2.46
C ASP A 36 2.87 -22.09 1.63
N PRO A 37 2.52 -20.95 2.26
CA PRO A 37 2.64 -19.66 1.59
C PRO A 37 4.07 -19.43 1.10
N PRO A 38 4.25 -18.80 -0.07
CA PRO A 38 5.59 -18.54 -0.57
C PRO A 38 6.36 -17.59 0.35
N GLU A 39 7.69 -17.69 0.32
CA GLU A 39 8.54 -16.70 0.97
C GLU A 39 8.45 -15.37 0.25
N THR A 40 8.24 -14.29 1.00
CA THR A 40 8.04 -12.92 0.53
C THR A 40 9.16 -12.00 1.00
N GLY A 41 9.37 -10.85 0.35
CA GLY A 41 10.35 -9.85 0.80
C GLY A 41 11.79 -10.33 0.68
N ARG A 42 12.13 -11.01 -0.43
CA ARG A 42 13.40 -11.72 -0.60
C ARG A 42 14.54 -10.92 -1.20
N ALA A 43 14.26 -9.74 -1.75
CA ALA A 43 15.33 -8.89 -2.30
C ALA A 43 16.37 -8.60 -1.21
N PRO A 44 17.68 -8.81 -1.49
CA PRO A 44 18.74 -8.61 -0.52
C PRO A 44 18.74 -7.18 0.00
N ARG A 45 18.74 -7.01 1.33
CA ARG A 45 18.69 -5.69 1.96
C ARG A 45 19.44 -5.67 3.28
N GLU A 46 19.88 -4.48 3.65
CA GLU A 46 20.49 -4.20 4.95
C GLU A 46 19.70 -3.12 5.70
N VAL A 47 19.86 -3.07 7.01
CA VAL A 47 19.25 -2.03 7.85
C VAL A 47 20.21 -0.86 7.94
N GLY A 48 19.88 0.26 7.28
CA GLY A 48 20.68 1.48 7.33
C GLY A 48 20.39 2.36 8.55
N TRP A 49 19.15 2.33 9.07
CA TRP A 49 18.75 3.13 10.23
C TRP A 49 17.63 2.44 11.03
N ARG A 50 17.54 2.81 12.32
CA ARG A 50 16.48 2.34 13.24
C ARG A 50 16.07 3.43 14.21
N ARG A 51 14.75 3.52 14.45
CA ARG A 51 14.18 4.31 15.55
C ARG A 51 13.00 3.54 16.15
N GLY A 52 13.11 3.14 17.40
CA GLY A 52 12.11 2.26 18.01
C GLY A 52 11.94 0.96 17.21
N LYS A 53 10.73 0.75 16.70
CA LYS A 53 10.40 -0.40 15.82
C LYS A 53 10.60 -0.11 14.34
N ALA A 54 10.69 1.16 13.97
CA ALA A 54 10.91 1.54 12.58
C ALA A 54 12.32 1.19 12.09
N ARG A 55 12.43 0.82 10.83
CA ARG A 55 13.67 0.49 10.15
C ARG A 55 13.67 1.09 8.75
N LEU A 56 14.80 1.64 8.38
CA LEU A 56 15.09 1.98 6.99
C LEU A 56 15.95 0.86 6.40
N TYR A 57 15.39 0.17 5.43
CA TYR A 57 16.13 -0.82 4.65
C TYR A 57 16.73 -0.15 3.42
N ARG A 58 17.97 -0.52 3.09
CA ARG A 58 18.59 -0.27 1.79
C ARG A 58 18.68 -1.59 1.05
N TYR A 59 18.17 -1.64 -0.15
CA TYR A 59 18.27 -2.82 -1.00
C TYR A 59 19.61 -2.87 -1.71
N ALA A 60 20.17 -4.08 -1.84
CA ALA A 60 21.41 -4.27 -2.57
C ALA A 60 21.17 -4.08 -4.07
N PRO A 61 21.93 -3.24 -4.76
CA PRO A 61 21.78 -3.05 -6.20
C PRO A 61 22.16 -4.33 -6.95
N GLU A 62 21.37 -4.70 -7.96
CA GLU A 62 21.69 -5.81 -8.86
C GLU A 62 22.72 -5.43 -9.93
N GLN A 63 22.85 -4.14 -10.21
CA GLN A 63 23.77 -3.56 -11.19
C GLN A 63 24.30 -2.21 -10.72
N GLU A 64 25.19 -1.59 -11.49
CA GLU A 64 25.66 -0.24 -11.20
C GLU A 64 24.49 0.76 -11.20
N LYS A 65 24.55 1.70 -10.25
CA LYS A 65 23.57 2.77 -10.12
C LYS A 65 23.62 3.69 -11.34
N GLU A 66 22.51 3.80 -12.07
CA GLU A 66 22.40 4.69 -13.23
C GLU A 66 21.80 6.05 -12.88
N HIS A 67 21.00 6.11 -11.79
CA HIS A 67 20.30 7.30 -11.34
C HIS A 67 20.92 7.86 -10.06
N GLN A 68 21.12 9.19 -10.01
CA GLN A 68 21.72 9.85 -8.85
C GLN A 68 20.73 10.02 -7.70
N VAL A 69 19.44 10.23 -8.03
CA VAL A 69 18.35 10.46 -7.07
C VAL A 69 17.82 9.13 -6.56
N PRO A 70 18.04 8.78 -5.27
CA PRO A 70 17.52 7.55 -4.69
C PRO A 70 16.01 7.58 -4.54
N VAL A 71 15.38 6.39 -4.42
CA VAL A 71 13.96 6.23 -4.19
C VAL A 71 13.73 5.75 -2.76
N LEU A 72 13.03 6.55 -1.94
CA LEU A 72 12.55 6.17 -0.62
C LEU A 72 11.08 5.76 -0.69
N LEU A 73 10.82 4.47 -0.51
CA LEU A 73 9.49 3.89 -0.46
C LEU A 73 8.86 4.06 0.92
N VAL A 74 7.67 4.63 0.98
CA VAL A 74 6.87 4.82 2.20
C VAL A 74 5.57 4.05 2.08
N TYR A 75 5.34 3.13 3.02
CA TYR A 75 4.20 2.23 3.02
C TYR A 75 3.16 2.62 4.09
N ALA A 76 1.98 2.00 4.02
CA ALA A 76 0.88 2.18 4.99
C ALA A 76 1.21 1.61 6.37
N LEU A 77 0.38 1.95 7.38
CA LEU A 77 0.55 1.53 8.78
C LEU A 77 -0.15 0.20 9.12
N ILE A 78 -1.00 -0.29 8.24
CA ILE A 78 -1.97 -1.36 8.56
C ILE A 78 -1.63 -2.75 8.04
N LEU A 79 -0.65 -2.86 7.14
CA LEU A 79 -0.18 -4.12 6.55
C LEU A 79 1.34 -4.09 6.43
N ARG A 80 1.92 -5.21 6.00
CA ARG A 80 3.36 -5.34 5.85
C ARG A 80 3.87 -4.72 4.55
N PRO A 81 5.01 -4.00 4.58
CA PRO A 81 5.55 -3.33 3.40
C PRO A 81 6.11 -4.30 2.34
N TYR A 82 6.21 -5.59 2.62
CA TYR A 82 6.75 -6.55 1.66
C TYR A 82 5.86 -6.78 0.42
N ILE A 83 4.67 -6.18 0.35
CA ILE A 83 3.90 -6.13 -0.89
C ILE A 83 4.68 -5.42 -2.01
N LEU A 84 5.56 -4.47 -1.64
CA LEU A 84 6.45 -3.77 -2.56
C LEU A 84 7.60 -4.67 -3.06
N ASP A 85 7.86 -5.77 -2.36
CA ASP A 85 8.84 -6.81 -2.67
C ASP A 85 8.21 -8.19 -2.48
N LEU A 86 7.07 -8.44 -3.18
CA LEU A 86 6.21 -9.57 -2.87
C LEU A 86 6.87 -10.92 -3.17
N LEU A 87 7.30 -11.11 -4.42
CA LEU A 87 7.90 -12.37 -4.92
C LEU A 87 8.93 -12.06 -6.00
N PRO A 88 9.92 -12.93 -6.22
CA PRO A 88 10.84 -12.81 -7.35
C PRO A 88 10.09 -12.67 -8.68
N GLY A 89 10.43 -11.62 -9.45
CA GLY A 89 9.75 -11.27 -10.69
C GLY A 89 8.34 -10.68 -10.52
N ASN A 90 7.88 -10.48 -9.29
CA ASN A 90 6.66 -9.75 -8.93
C ASN A 90 6.95 -8.81 -7.76
N SER A 91 7.92 -7.93 -7.92
CA SER A 91 8.46 -7.00 -6.94
C SER A 91 8.75 -5.65 -7.62
N LEU A 92 8.13 -4.59 -7.10
CA LEU A 92 8.43 -3.21 -7.53
C LEU A 92 9.87 -2.85 -7.15
N VAL A 93 10.34 -3.34 -6.01
CA VAL A 93 11.72 -3.14 -5.56
C VAL A 93 12.71 -3.73 -6.58
N GLU A 94 12.54 -5.01 -6.97
CA GLU A 94 13.40 -5.63 -7.99
C GLU A 94 13.33 -4.88 -9.33
N HIS A 95 12.15 -4.38 -9.70
CA HIS A 95 12.00 -3.60 -10.93
C HIS A 95 12.81 -2.32 -10.86
N LEU A 96 12.68 -1.52 -9.78
CA LEU A 96 13.44 -0.29 -9.60
C LEU A 96 14.97 -0.53 -9.55
N LEU A 97 15.40 -1.59 -8.87
CA LEU A 97 16.82 -1.97 -8.81
C LEU A 97 17.38 -2.34 -10.19
N ARG A 98 16.60 -3.06 -11.00
CA ARG A 98 16.96 -3.46 -12.37
C ARG A 98 17.04 -2.27 -13.31
N GLU A 99 16.22 -1.25 -13.07
CA GLU A 99 16.27 0.03 -13.81
C GLU A 99 17.34 1.00 -13.25
N GLY A 100 18.25 0.53 -12.38
CA GLY A 100 19.40 1.28 -11.90
C GLY A 100 19.13 2.30 -10.81
N PHE A 101 18.00 2.22 -10.10
CA PHE A 101 17.72 3.09 -8.95
C PHE A 101 18.35 2.55 -7.65
N ASP A 102 18.78 3.46 -6.77
CA ASP A 102 19.15 3.15 -5.38
C ASP A 102 17.86 3.17 -4.53
N VAL A 103 17.46 2.00 -4.01
CA VAL A 103 16.12 1.82 -3.42
C VAL A 103 16.20 1.66 -1.91
N TYR A 104 15.38 2.42 -1.21
CA TYR A 104 15.21 2.41 0.24
C TYR A 104 13.74 2.15 0.58
N LEU A 105 13.48 1.51 1.71
CA LEU A 105 12.13 1.23 2.21
C LEU A 105 12.05 1.57 3.69
N LEU A 106 11.12 2.45 4.05
CA LEU A 106 10.77 2.72 5.42
C LEU A 106 9.69 1.73 5.89
N ASP A 107 10.08 0.83 6.79
CA ASP A 107 9.19 -0.09 7.50
C ASP A 107 8.92 0.48 8.90
N TRP A 108 7.69 0.82 9.19
CA TRP A 108 7.27 1.36 10.49
C TRP A 108 7.38 0.35 11.65
N GLY A 109 7.58 -0.93 11.33
CA GLY A 109 7.56 -2.04 12.27
C GLY A 109 6.14 -2.46 12.64
N VAL A 110 6.02 -3.19 13.75
CA VAL A 110 4.75 -3.70 14.26
C VAL A 110 4.44 -3.03 15.59
N PRO A 111 3.44 -2.16 15.64
CA PRO A 111 2.99 -1.57 16.89
C PRO A 111 2.56 -2.65 17.89
N GLY A 112 2.86 -2.44 19.14
CA GLY A 112 2.47 -3.30 20.24
C GLY A 112 2.03 -2.47 21.42
N ARG A 113 1.95 -3.10 22.60
CA ARG A 113 1.67 -2.37 23.84
C ARG A 113 2.75 -1.30 24.07
N GLY A 114 2.31 -0.06 24.36
CA GLY A 114 3.17 1.11 24.51
C GLY A 114 3.35 1.95 23.24
N ASP A 115 2.82 1.52 22.10
CA ASP A 115 2.83 2.30 20.85
C ASP A 115 1.48 2.97 20.54
N GLU A 116 0.52 2.87 21.47
CA GLU A 116 -0.85 3.39 21.29
C GLU A 116 -0.86 4.89 21.02
N GLY A 117 0.10 5.61 21.61
CA GLY A 117 0.28 7.06 21.46
C GLY A 117 0.98 7.49 20.18
N LEU A 118 1.44 6.56 19.33
CA LEU A 118 2.02 6.95 18.03
C LEU A 118 0.94 7.58 17.16
N SER A 119 1.26 8.77 16.63
CA SER A 119 0.37 9.58 15.82
C SER A 119 1.06 10.05 14.55
N PHE A 120 0.32 10.72 13.66
CA PHE A 120 0.89 11.29 12.43
C PHE A 120 1.99 12.31 12.72
N GLU A 121 1.97 13.00 13.88
CA GLU A 121 3.05 13.88 14.31
C GLU A 121 4.39 13.15 14.41
N HIS A 122 4.39 11.97 15.03
CA HIS A 122 5.61 11.18 15.17
C HIS A 122 6.10 10.67 13.82
N LEU A 123 5.18 10.22 12.97
CA LEU A 123 5.52 9.65 11.67
C LEU A 123 6.08 10.71 10.72
N VAL A 124 5.40 11.87 10.62
CA VAL A 124 5.68 12.91 9.64
C VAL A 124 6.76 13.88 10.11
N LEU A 125 6.81 14.20 11.41
CA LEU A 125 7.74 15.20 11.94
C LEU A 125 9.00 14.61 12.57
N ASP A 126 8.97 13.31 12.91
CA ASP A 126 10.11 12.69 13.59
C ASP A 126 10.71 11.54 12.75
N TYR A 127 9.92 10.53 12.39
CA TYR A 127 10.45 9.32 11.76
C TYR A 127 10.81 9.52 10.28
N LEU A 128 9.91 10.14 9.50
CA LEU A 128 10.13 10.33 8.07
C LEU A 128 11.28 11.30 7.78
N PRO A 129 11.44 12.46 8.48
CA PRO A 129 12.61 13.31 8.31
C PRO A 129 13.93 12.57 8.55
N GLU A 130 14.04 11.79 9.63
CA GLU A 130 15.24 10.99 9.89
C GLU A 130 15.49 9.93 8.82
N ALA A 131 14.42 9.29 8.30
CA ALA A 131 14.56 8.33 7.20
C ALA A 131 15.03 9.02 5.90
N VAL A 132 14.54 10.23 5.61
CA VAL A 132 14.99 11.05 4.48
C VAL A 132 16.48 11.40 4.64
N GLU A 133 16.90 11.94 5.78
CA GLU A 133 18.29 12.28 6.05
C GLU A 133 19.22 11.06 5.93
N ASN A 134 18.83 9.92 6.49
CA ASN A 134 19.64 8.70 6.40
C ASN A 134 19.69 8.12 4.98
N THR A 135 18.62 8.27 4.19
CA THR A 135 18.61 7.92 2.77
C THR A 135 19.62 8.76 2.01
N LEU A 136 19.61 10.09 2.20
CA LEU A 136 20.52 11.03 1.54
C LEU A 136 21.98 10.78 1.93
N MET A 137 22.24 10.58 3.24
CA MET A 137 23.59 10.27 3.72
C MET A 137 24.13 8.96 3.13
N SER A 138 23.31 7.91 3.12
CA SER A 138 23.69 6.59 2.63
C SER A 138 23.92 6.56 1.10
N SER A 139 23.06 7.26 0.36
CA SER A 139 23.15 7.36 -1.10
C SER A 139 24.17 8.38 -1.59
N ARG A 140 24.60 9.30 -0.71
CA ARG A 140 25.41 10.49 -1.02
C ARG A 140 24.71 11.43 -2.02
N ALA A 141 23.39 11.49 -1.97
CA ALA A 141 22.57 12.37 -2.79
C ALA A 141 22.14 13.61 -1.99
N GLU A 142 21.84 14.70 -2.69
CA GLU A 142 21.31 15.94 -2.11
C GLU A 142 19.80 15.95 -2.08
N GLU A 143 19.16 15.23 -3.02
CA GLU A 143 17.73 15.13 -3.18
C GLU A 143 17.32 13.66 -3.37
N LEU A 144 16.06 13.34 -3.08
CA LEU A 144 15.49 12.00 -3.28
C LEU A 144 14.12 12.04 -3.96
N THR A 145 13.70 10.89 -4.46
CA THR A 145 12.31 10.60 -4.80
C THR A 145 11.61 10.02 -3.57
N LEU A 146 10.57 10.69 -3.10
CA LEU A 146 9.68 10.13 -2.08
C LEU A 146 8.53 9.41 -2.78
N PHE A 147 8.43 8.10 -2.58
CA PHE A 147 7.42 7.25 -3.22
C PHE A 147 6.49 6.68 -2.17
N GLY A 148 5.25 7.17 -2.13
CA GLY A 148 4.25 6.70 -1.19
C GLY A 148 3.18 5.82 -1.84
N TYR A 149 2.82 4.71 -1.17
CA TYR A 149 1.70 3.87 -1.57
C TYR A 149 0.59 3.90 -0.53
N CYS A 150 -0.65 4.08 -0.99
CA CYS A 150 -1.85 4.12 -0.15
C CYS A 150 -1.71 5.18 0.95
N GLN A 151 -1.99 4.85 2.21
CA GLN A 151 -1.79 5.74 3.35
C GLN A 151 -0.32 6.22 3.50
N GLY A 152 0.66 5.43 3.05
CA GLY A 152 2.06 5.87 2.99
C GLY A 152 2.25 7.06 2.05
N GLY A 153 1.46 7.12 0.98
CA GLY A 153 1.42 8.29 0.10
C GLY A 153 0.82 9.52 0.78
N THR A 154 -0.23 9.34 1.59
CA THR A 154 -0.80 10.44 2.40
C THR A 154 0.24 10.99 3.38
N ILE A 155 1.02 10.10 4.04
CA ILE A 155 2.12 10.48 4.93
C ILE A 155 3.21 11.24 4.15
N ALA A 156 3.57 10.76 2.96
CA ALA A 156 4.55 11.40 2.08
C ALA A 156 4.07 12.78 1.61
N ALA A 157 2.78 12.93 1.25
CA ALA A 157 2.19 14.20 0.86
C ALA A 157 2.16 15.20 2.02
N MET A 158 1.83 14.75 3.25
CA MET A 158 1.91 15.60 4.43
C MET A 158 3.34 16.10 4.68
N TYR A 159 4.34 15.21 4.55
CA TYR A 159 5.73 15.60 4.67
C TYR A 159 6.11 16.65 3.60
N ALA A 160 5.78 16.40 2.35
CA ALA A 160 6.09 17.32 1.25
C ALA A 160 5.42 18.70 1.42
N GLY A 161 4.20 18.74 1.96
CA GLY A 161 3.48 19.99 2.25
C GLY A 161 4.05 20.76 3.45
N LEU A 162 4.70 20.07 4.40
CA LEU A 162 5.32 20.68 5.59
C LEU A 162 6.78 21.09 5.42
N PHE A 163 7.49 20.45 4.48
CA PHE A 163 8.92 20.66 4.22
C PHE A 163 9.13 21.01 2.72
N PRO A 164 8.53 22.10 2.24
CA PRO A 164 8.60 22.47 0.82
C PRO A 164 10.03 22.80 0.40
N GLY A 165 10.48 22.23 -0.71
CA GLY A 165 11.80 22.46 -1.27
C GLY A 165 12.96 21.80 -0.51
N GLU A 166 12.70 21.07 0.57
CA GLU A 166 13.73 20.34 1.31
C GLU A 166 13.88 18.94 0.72
N HIS A 167 15.02 18.68 0.06
CA HIS A 167 15.46 17.34 -0.35
C HIS A 167 14.53 16.55 -1.29
N LEU A 168 13.39 17.09 -1.70
CA LEU A 168 12.45 16.40 -2.57
C LEU A 168 12.63 16.80 -4.03
N ARG A 169 13.18 15.89 -4.82
CA ARG A 169 13.26 16.00 -6.27
C ARG A 169 11.93 15.61 -6.91
N ASN A 170 11.41 14.45 -6.52
CA ASN A 170 10.18 13.89 -7.05
C ASN A 170 9.31 13.37 -5.90
N LEU A 171 7.98 13.46 -6.09
CA LEU A 171 6.97 12.83 -5.25
C LEU A 171 6.11 11.90 -6.12
N VAL A 172 6.12 10.62 -5.81
CA VAL A 172 5.26 9.62 -6.46
C VAL A 172 4.18 9.18 -5.48
N LEU A 173 2.93 9.34 -5.84
CA LEU A 173 1.77 8.99 -5.04
C LEU A 173 0.98 7.89 -5.75
N LEU A 174 1.07 6.66 -5.26
CA LEU A 174 0.41 5.50 -5.83
C LEU A 174 -0.80 5.11 -4.98
N ALA A 175 -2.00 5.13 -5.58
CA ALA A 175 -3.27 4.82 -4.91
C ALA A 175 -3.41 5.56 -3.57
N THR A 176 -3.11 6.86 -3.57
CA THR A 176 -2.97 7.69 -2.38
C THR A 176 -4.20 8.55 -2.17
N PRO A 177 -4.95 8.40 -1.06
CA PRO A 177 -6.06 9.29 -0.77
C PRO A 177 -5.53 10.64 -0.23
N THR A 178 -5.93 11.73 -0.88
CA THR A 178 -5.62 13.11 -0.47
C THR A 178 -6.88 13.94 -0.20
N ASP A 179 -8.01 13.54 -0.78
CA ASP A 179 -9.33 14.10 -0.50
C ASP A 179 -10.28 12.99 -0.06
N PHE A 180 -10.84 13.13 1.12
CA PHE A 180 -11.73 12.14 1.75
C PHE A 180 -13.20 12.58 1.69
N ALA A 181 -13.53 13.51 0.77
CA ALA A 181 -14.87 14.07 0.65
C ALA A 181 -15.94 13.01 0.36
N PRO A 182 -17.18 13.21 0.85
CA PRO A 182 -18.26 12.26 0.71
C PRO A 182 -18.83 12.25 -0.71
N GLY A 183 -18.41 11.38 -1.52
CA GLY A 183 -18.97 11.11 -2.86
C GLY A 183 -18.72 9.66 -3.19
N ASP A 184 -17.53 9.21 -2.84
CA ASP A 184 -17.11 7.81 -2.90
C ASP A 184 -16.21 7.55 -1.67
N PRO A 185 -16.78 7.09 -0.57
CA PRO A 185 -16.07 6.98 0.70
C PRO A 185 -14.98 5.92 0.71
N GLY A 186 -14.88 5.09 -0.34
CA GLY A 186 -13.98 3.97 -0.35
C GLY A 186 -14.26 2.95 0.77
N LEU A 187 -13.36 2.00 0.94
CA LEU A 187 -13.54 0.93 1.93
C LEU A 187 -13.61 1.45 3.37
N PHE A 188 -12.72 2.36 3.76
CA PHE A 188 -12.70 2.87 5.13
C PHE A 188 -13.89 3.77 5.43
N GLY A 189 -14.34 4.57 4.47
CA GLY A 189 -15.55 5.36 4.62
C GLY A 189 -16.79 4.49 4.71
N LEU A 190 -16.90 3.45 3.89
CA LEU A 190 -17.99 2.47 3.98
C LEU A 190 -17.99 1.78 5.35
N TRP A 191 -16.81 1.42 5.86
CA TRP A 191 -16.68 0.81 7.17
C TRP A 191 -17.13 1.77 8.29
N THR A 192 -16.79 3.06 8.23
CA THR A 192 -17.26 4.05 9.23
C THR A 192 -18.79 4.18 9.25
N VAL A 193 -19.42 4.10 8.07
CA VAL A 193 -20.90 4.12 7.97
C VAL A 193 -21.51 2.84 8.50
N LEU A 194 -20.96 1.67 8.15
CA LEU A 194 -21.51 0.37 8.56
C LEU A 194 -21.38 0.07 10.06
N THR A 195 -20.37 0.64 10.72
CA THR A 195 -20.12 0.46 12.15
C THR A 195 -20.75 1.52 13.02
N SER A 196 -21.43 2.52 12.45
CA SER A 196 -22.21 3.47 13.23
C SER A 196 -23.35 2.77 13.95
N GLU A 197 -23.63 3.13 15.22
CA GLU A 197 -24.68 2.52 16.03
C GLU A 197 -26.10 2.64 15.41
N ARG A 198 -26.25 3.58 14.48
CA ARG A 198 -27.47 3.79 13.69
C ARG A 198 -27.18 3.60 12.23
N HIS A 199 -27.21 2.36 11.78
CA HIS A 199 -26.82 1.89 10.43
C HIS A 199 -27.39 2.65 9.22
N PHE A 200 -28.25 3.64 9.42
CA PHE A 200 -28.88 4.41 8.33
C PHE A 200 -29.02 5.91 8.65
N ASP A 201 -28.38 6.40 9.71
CA ASP A 201 -28.37 7.84 9.97
C ASP A 201 -27.05 8.44 9.49
N PRO A 202 -27.02 9.19 8.38
CA PRO A 202 -25.82 9.80 7.85
C PRO A 202 -25.20 10.86 8.78
N ASN A 203 -25.91 11.24 9.86
CA ASN A 203 -25.43 12.19 10.85
C ASN A 203 -24.76 11.50 12.05
N VAL A 204 -24.82 10.18 12.15
CA VAL A 204 -24.15 9.42 13.21
C VAL A 204 -22.86 8.82 12.64
N LEU A 205 -21.76 9.50 12.89
CA LEU A 205 -20.42 9.05 12.48
C LEU A 205 -19.89 8.01 13.48
N PHE A 206 -19.10 7.08 12.96
CA PHE A 206 -18.40 6.11 13.79
C PHE A 206 -17.46 6.82 14.76
N ASP A 207 -17.58 6.53 16.07
CA ASP A 207 -16.63 7.04 17.07
C ASP A 207 -15.51 6.02 17.29
N PRO A 208 -14.24 6.34 16.96
CA PRO A 208 -13.10 5.46 17.18
C PRO A 208 -12.67 5.38 18.65
N ASP A 209 -13.09 6.32 19.51
CA ASP A 209 -12.60 6.42 20.88
C ASP A 209 -12.86 5.16 21.71
N PRO A 210 -14.07 4.56 21.74
CA PRO A 210 -14.30 3.35 22.50
C PRO A 210 -13.43 2.17 22.06
N VAL A 211 -13.09 2.09 20.76
CA VAL A 211 -12.22 1.04 20.23
C VAL A 211 -10.79 1.25 20.70
N VAL A 212 -10.30 2.48 20.64
CA VAL A 212 -8.95 2.82 21.11
C VAL A 212 -8.84 2.65 22.63
N GLU A 213 -9.85 3.05 23.39
CA GLU A 213 -9.89 2.85 24.85
C GLU A 213 -9.90 1.37 25.24
N ALA A 214 -10.60 0.52 24.49
CA ALA A 214 -10.69 -0.91 24.78
C ALA A 214 -9.43 -1.68 24.40
N PHE A 215 -8.81 -1.36 23.26
CA PHE A 215 -7.73 -2.16 22.67
C PHE A 215 -6.36 -1.48 22.66
N GLY A 216 -6.28 -0.19 22.92
CA GLY A 216 -5.09 0.64 22.73
C GLY A 216 -4.79 0.88 21.25
N ASN A 217 -4.23 -0.12 20.58
CA ASN A 217 -4.09 -0.14 19.13
C ASN A 217 -5.31 -0.76 18.46
N PHE A 218 -5.66 -0.29 17.27
CA PHE A 218 -6.71 -0.95 16.48
C PHE A 218 -6.21 -2.32 16.00
N PRO A 219 -6.94 -3.42 16.30
CA PRO A 219 -6.45 -4.79 16.09
C PRO A 219 -6.18 -5.11 14.61
N ALA A 220 -5.08 -5.83 14.35
CA ALA A 220 -4.62 -6.19 13.02
C ALA A 220 -5.60 -7.05 12.22
N ASP A 221 -6.34 -7.93 12.90
CA ASP A 221 -7.25 -8.90 12.30
C ASP A 221 -8.68 -8.34 12.09
N LEU A 222 -8.97 -7.19 12.71
CA LEU A 222 -10.30 -6.62 12.67
C LEU A 222 -10.68 -6.08 11.27
N PRO A 223 -9.81 -5.38 10.51
CA PRO A 223 -10.12 -4.95 9.15
C PRO A 223 -10.47 -6.12 8.22
N GLY A 224 -9.69 -7.19 8.25
CA GLY A 224 -9.93 -8.38 7.44
C GLY A 224 -11.23 -9.10 7.83
N ARG A 225 -11.50 -9.24 9.13
CA ARG A 225 -12.72 -9.86 9.64
C ARG A 225 -13.97 -9.04 9.36
N LEU A 226 -13.89 -7.72 9.49
CA LEU A 226 -15.02 -6.82 9.22
C LEU A 226 -15.31 -6.72 7.73
N LEU A 227 -14.27 -6.63 6.91
CA LEU A 227 -14.41 -6.70 5.47
C LEU A 227 -15.03 -8.04 5.05
N GLY A 228 -14.57 -9.14 5.64
CA GLY A 228 -15.13 -10.47 5.45
C GLY A 228 -16.58 -10.59 5.87
N ALA A 229 -16.97 -10.01 7.01
CA ALA A 229 -18.33 -10.01 7.49
C ALA A 229 -19.26 -9.12 6.65
N ALA A 230 -18.77 -7.98 6.17
CA ALA A 230 -19.55 -7.07 5.32
C ALA A 230 -19.83 -7.66 3.93
N ILE A 231 -18.91 -8.50 3.41
CA ILE A 231 -19.04 -9.14 2.08
C ILE A 231 -19.78 -10.51 2.18
N SER A 232 -20.15 -10.97 3.37
CA SER A 232 -20.69 -12.30 3.71
C SER A 232 -19.59 -13.37 3.93
N PRO A 233 -19.67 -14.17 5.02
CA PRO A 233 -18.72 -15.26 5.27
C PRO A 233 -18.66 -16.30 4.15
N LEU A 234 -19.82 -16.60 3.53
CA LEU A 234 -19.90 -17.51 2.38
C LEU A 234 -19.26 -16.89 1.12
N ALA A 235 -19.42 -15.59 0.90
CA ALA A 235 -18.85 -14.90 -0.24
C ALA A 235 -17.31 -14.80 -0.15
N ASN A 236 -16.74 -14.75 1.05
CA ASN A 236 -15.29 -14.75 1.22
C ASN A 236 -14.66 -16.08 0.79
N TYR A 237 -15.21 -17.22 1.25
CA TYR A 237 -14.72 -18.51 0.79
C TYR A 237 -15.00 -18.70 -0.71
N ALA A 238 -16.23 -18.47 -1.16
CA ALA A 238 -16.59 -18.58 -2.57
C ALA A 238 -15.84 -17.54 -3.42
N GLY A 239 -15.70 -16.31 -2.97
CA GLY A 239 -14.96 -15.24 -3.65
C GLY A 239 -13.47 -15.54 -3.75
N THR A 240 -12.84 -16.06 -2.70
CA THR A 240 -11.45 -16.51 -2.72
C THR A 240 -11.25 -17.65 -3.70
N TYR A 241 -12.12 -18.65 -3.70
CA TYR A 241 -12.09 -19.76 -4.67
C TYR A 241 -12.38 -19.29 -6.10
N MET A 242 -13.37 -18.42 -6.29
CA MET A 242 -13.68 -17.87 -7.61
C MET A 242 -12.55 -16.97 -8.14
N ASN A 243 -11.93 -16.17 -7.30
CA ASN A 243 -10.78 -15.34 -7.67
C ASN A 243 -9.55 -16.19 -7.98
N LEU A 244 -9.26 -17.22 -7.19
CA LEU A 244 -8.20 -18.18 -7.50
C LEU A 244 -8.47 -18.87 -8.84
N TRP A 245 -9.70 -19.31 -9.06
CA TRP A 245 -10.14 -19.93 -10.30
C TRP A 245 -10.02 -19.01 -11.52
N GLU A 246 -10.48 -17.76 -11.43
CA GLU A 246 -10.36 -16.79 -12.50
C GLU A 246 -8.89 -16.41 -12.78
N ASN A 247 -8.07 -16.35 -11.75
CA ASN A 247 -6.64 -16.10 -11.88
C ASN A 247 -5.92 -17.28 -12.54
N MET A 248 -6.27 -18.52 -12.19
CA MET A 248 -5.72 -19.71 -12.84
C MET A 248 -6.14 -19.84 -14.30
N LYS A 249 -7.37 -19.43 -14.65
CA LYS A 249 -7.83 -19.37 -16.06
C LYS A 249 -7.07 -18.35 -16.90
N ARG A 250 -6.54 -17.29 -16.29
CA ARG A 250 -5.86 -16.18 -16.95
C ARG A 250 -4.34 -16.29 -16.91
N ASP A 251 -3.80 -17.48 -16.70
CA ASP A 251 -2.35 -17.73 -16.58
C ASP A 251 -1.64 -16.90 -15.47
N ARG A 252 -2.37 -16.49 -14.45
CA ARG A 252 -1.79 -15.84 -13.27
C ARG A 252 -1.21 -16.92 -12.36
N SER A 253 0.02 -16.75 -11.90
CA SER A 253 0.66 -17.76 -11.08
C SER A 253 -0.10 -17.93 -9.75
N ALA A 254 -0.35 -19.17 -9.34
CA ALA A 254 -0.92 -19.50 -8.04
C ALA A 254 -0.06 -18.93 -6.89
N GLU A 255 1.25 -18.85 -7.08
CA GLU A 255 2.21 -18.24 -6.16
C GLU A 255 1.89 -16.77 -5.86
N SER A 256 1.60 -15.97 -6.90
CA SER A 256 1.23 -14.55 -6.70
C SER A 256 -0.05 -14.41 -5.89
N PHE A 257 -1.04 -15.29 -6.13
CA PHE A 257 -2.26 -15.32 -5.35
C PHE A 257 -2.00 -15.67 -3.88
N LEU A 258 -1.22 -16.72 -3.63
CA LEU A 258 -0.86 -17.16 -2.27
C LEU A 258 -0.02 -16.09 -1.54
N GLY A 259 0.88 -15.43 -2.26
CA GLY A 259 1.68 -14.33 -1.71
C GLY A 259 0.83 -13.14 -1.27
N VAL A 260 -0.16 -12.75 -2.10
CA VAL A 260 -1.12 -11.68 -1.75
C VAL A 260 -2.04 -12.12 -0.61
N SER A 261 -2.54 -13.37 -0.62
CA SER A 261 -3.37 -13.89 0.48
C SER A 261 -2.63 -13.87 1.80
N LYS A 262 -1.38 -14.35 1.81
CA LYS A 262 -0.50 -14.25 2.98
C LYS A 262 -0.33 -12.81 3.45
N TRP A 263 -0.11 -11.88 2.53
CA TRP A 263 0.07 -10.47 2.87
C TRP A 263 -1.20 -9.86 3.49
N VAL A 264 -2.39 -10.20 3.01
CA VAL A 264 -3.67 -9.75 3.60
C VAL A 264 -3.84 -10.31 5.02
N ASP A 265 -3.41 -11.55 5.25
CA ASP A 265 -3.48 -12.20 6.57
C ASP A 265 -2.41 -11.68 7.54
N ASP A 266 -1.29 -11.13 7.04
CA ASP A 266 -0.21 -10.53 7.83
C ASP A 266 -0.52 -9.08 8.26
N GLY A 267 -1.71 -8.86 8.81
CA GLY A 267 -2.14 -7.57 9.32
C GLY A 267 -1.19 -6.99 10.38
N VAL A 268 -1.17 -5.68 10.47
CA VAL A 268 -0.40 -4.93 11.48
C VAL A 268 -1.37 -4.10 12.31
N PRO A 269 -1.28 -4.12 13.66
CA PRO A 269 -2.10 -3.25 14.49
C PRO A 269 -1.89 -1.78 14.10
N PHE A 270 -2.97 -1.02 14.00
CA PHE A 270 -2.86 0.41 13.72
C PHE A 270 -2.71 1.16 15.04
N PRO A 271 -1.68 2.01 15.24
CA PRO A 271 -1.52 2.77 16.47
C PRO A 271 -2.80 3.55 16.81
N GLY A 272 -3.25 3.46 18.06
CA GLY A 272 -4.56 3.96 18.47
C GLY A 272 -4.77 5.44 18.18
N GLU A 273 -3.78 6.29 18.49
CA GLU A 273 -3.90 7.72 18.24
C GLU A 273 -3.86 8.05 16.74
N ALA A 274 -3.05 7.36 15.96
CA ALA A 274 -3.05 7.52 14.51
C ALA A 274 -4.37 7.03 13.89
N PHE A 275 -4.95 5.92 14.40
CA PHE A 275 -6.26 5.43 13.97
C PHE A 275 -7.38 6.43 14.30
N ARG A 276 -7.41 6.96 15.54
CA ARG A 276 -8.37 7.99 15.96
C ARG A 276 -8.36 9.19 15.03
N ARG A 277 -7.19 9.73 14.74
CA ARG A 277 -7.03 10.87 13.84
C ARG A 277 -7.39 10.52 12.40
N TRP A 278 -7.01 9.33 11.90
CA TRP A 278 -7.36 8.86 10.57
C TRP A 278 -8.86 8.87 10.33
N ILE A 279 -9.63 8.38 11.31
CA ILE A 279 -11.08 8.40 11.22
C ILE A 279 -11.64 9.83 11.35
N LYS A 280 -11.31 10.54 12.44
CA LYS A 280 -11.94 11.84 12.75
C LYS A 280 -11.48 12.97 11.81
N GLU A 281 -10.19 13.10 11.59
CA GLU A 281 -9.65 14.27 10.89
C GLU A 281 -9.59 14.08 9.37
N PHE A 282 -9.34 12.85 8.88
CA PHE A 282 -9.30 12.58 7.45
C PHE A 282 -10.69 12.20 6.93
N TYR A 283 -11.28 11.08 7.35
CA TYR A 283 -12.55 10.64 6.78
C TYR A 283 -13.75 11.49 7.16
N GLN A 284 -13.87 11.91 8.42
CA GLN A 284 -15.06 12.65 8.87
C GLN A 284 -14.97 14.15 8.61
N GLN A 285 -13.81 14.76 8.80
CA GLN A 285 -13.62 16.21 8.70
C GLN A 285 -12.93 16.64 7.40
N ASN A 286 -12.27 15.71 6.71
CA ASN A 286 -11.52 15.98 5.48
C ASN A 286 -10.53 17.14 5.61
N LYS A 287 -9.83 17.22 6.76
CA LYS A 287 -8.95 18.34 7.07
C LYS A 287 -7.78 18.48 6.13
N LEU A 288 -7.27 17.35 5.57
CA LEU A 288 -6.10 17.38 4.69
C LEU A 288 -6.40 18.18 3.42
N ALA A 289 -7.44 17.83 2.69
CA ALA A 289 -7.82 18.52 1.46
C ALA A 289 -8.25 19.97 1.70
N LYS A 290 -8.85 20.27 2.87
CA LYS A 290 -9.23 21.62 3.27
C LYS A 290 -8.05 22.48 3.73
N GLY A 291 -6.86 21.89 3.91
CA GLY A 291 -5.70 22.57 4.48
C GLY A 291 -5.92 22.99 5.94
N GLU A 292 -6.71 22.25 6.69
CA GLU A 292 -7.02 22.47 8.12
C GLU A 292 -6.29 21.48 9.04
N LEU A 293 -5.54 20.53 8.46
CA LEU A 293 -4.79 19.57 9.23
C LEU A 293 -3.58 20.22 9.88
N GLU A 294 -3.41 20.01 11.17
CA GLU A 294 -2.24 20.46 11.91
C GLU A 294 -1.50 19.31 12.58
N LEU A 295 -0.18 19.34 12.51
CA LEU A 295 0.72 18.42 13.22
C LEU A 295 1.62 19.26 14.14
N ARG A 296 1.46 19.14 15.46
CA ARG A 296 2.14 19.95 16.48
C ARG A 296 2.09 21.47 16.19
N GLY A 297 0.90 21.96 15.80
CA GLY A 297 0.70 23.38 15.48
C GLY A 297 1.27 23.83 14.13
N ARG A 298 1.84 22.92 13.33
CA ARG A 298 2.25 23.18 11.95
C ARG A 298 1.14 22.77 11.01
N ARG A 299 0.63 23.72 10.24
CA ARG A 299 -0.41 23.47 9.24
C ARG A 299 0.15 22.70 8.05
N VAL A 300 -0.49 21.60 7.70
CA VAL A 300 -0.20 20.82 6.50
C VAL A 300 -0.91 21.48 5.31
N ASP A 301 -0.15 22.02 4.38
CA ASP A 301 -0.69 22.67 3.19
C ASP A 301 -0.13 22.00 1.94
N LEU A 302 -0.99 21.23 1.24
CA LEU A 302 -0.57 20.51 0.03
C LEU A 302 -0.24 21.45 -1.12
N SER A 303 -0.71 22.70 -1.09
CA SER A 303 -0.35 23.72 -2.09
C SER A 303 1.14 24.14 -2.01
N ASN A 304 1.85 23.79 -0.93
CA ASN A 304 3.29 23.98 -0.83
C ASN A 304 4.10 22.93 -1.64
N ILE A 305 3.46 21.88 -2.16
CA ILE A 305 4.14 20.83 -2.93
C ILE A 305 4.45 21.37 -4.34
N GLY A 306 5.66 21.88 -4.51
CA GLY A 306 6.18 22.41 -5.77
C GLY A 306 7.18 21.47 -6.48
N CYS A 307 7.62 20.36 -5.84
CA CYS A 307 8.46 19.36 -6.49
C CYS A 307 7.69 18.64 -7.61
N ARG A 308 8.39 17.84 -8.43
CA ARG A 308 7.75 17.05 -9.50
C ARG A 308 6.83 16.00 -8.92
N VAL A 309 5.60 15.86 -9.44
CA VAL A 309 4.58 14.96 -8.91
C VAL A 309 4.10 13.97 -9.96
N LEU A 310 4.17 12.68 -9.64
CA LEU A 310 3.49 11.61 -10.36
C LEU A 310 2.37 11.05 -9.48
N ASN A 311 1.13 11.27 -9.87
CA ASN A 311 -0.03 10.72 -9.17
C ASN A 311 -0.59 9.54 -9.95
N ILE A 312 -0.78 8.40 -9.29
CA ILE A 312 -1.22 7.15 -9.92
C ILE A 312 -2.45 6.61 -9.20
N ALA A 313 -3.52 6.36 -9.94
CA ALA A 313 -4.76 5.84 -9.40
C ALA A 313 -5.23 4.61 -10.19
N GLY A 314 -5.92 3.70 -9.51
CA GLY A 314 -6.58 2.56 -10.14
C GLY A 314 -8.02 2.90 -10.49
N GLU A 315 -8.44 2.63 -11.73
CA GLU A 315 -9.83 2.84 -12.17
C GLU A 315 -10.83 1.96 -11.40
N LYS A 316 -10.37 0.78 -10.97
CA LYS A 316 -11.17 -0.23 -10.23
C LYS A 316 -10.79 -0.28 -8.75
N ASP A 317 -10.15 0.76 -8.24
CA ASP A 317 -9.72 0.82 -6.85
C ASP A 317 -10.89 1.28 -5.95
N PHE A 318 -11.46 0.34 -5.20
CA PHE A 318 -12.52 0.62 -4.23
C PHE A 318 -11.98 0.92 -2.82
N ILE A 319 -10.67 0.73 -2.57
CA ILE A 319 -10.03 1.05 -1.29
C ILE A 319 -9.66 2.53 -1.26
N CYS A 320 -9.02 3.00 -2.33
CA CYS A 320 -8.72 4.40 -2.58
C CYS A 320 -9.33 4.79 -3.93
N PRO A 321 -10.60 5.18 -3.96
CA PRO A 321 -11.28 5.53 -5.21
C PRO A 321 -10.59 6.64 -5.98
N LEU A 322 -10.82 6.67 -7.29
CA LEU A 322 -10.24 7.68 -8.19
C LEU A 322 -10.56 9.12 -7.74
N SER A 323 -11.73 9.33 -7.14
CA SER A 323 -12.12 10.63 -6.57
C SER A 323 -11.20 11.08 -5.44
N GLN A 324 -10.75 10.15 -4.59
CA GLN A 324 -9.84 10.44 -3.47
C GLN A 324 -8.39 10.64 -3.92
N ALA A 325 -7.90 9.79 -4.83
CA ALA A 325 -6.53 9.87 -5.32
C ALA A 325 -6.34 10.98 -6.36
N GLY A 326 -7.32 11.18 -7.24
CA GLY A 326 -7.25 12.16 -8.34
C GLY A 326 -7.20 13.61 -7.87
N ALA A 327 -7.79 13.91 -6.72
CA ALA A 327 -7.83 15.24 -6.13
C ALA A 327 -6.43 15.84 -5.88
N THR A 328 -5.40 15.02 -5.72
CA THR A 328 -4.01 15.47 -5.57
C THR A 328 -3.62 16.52 -6.60
N MET A 329 -4.05 16.33 -7.85
CA MET A 329 -3.66 17.18 -8.98
C MET A 329 -4.15 18.62 -8.85
N ASP A 330 -5.26 18.84 -8.14
CA ASP A 330 -5.82 20.16 -7.88
C ASP A 330 -5.28 20.79 -6.59
N LEU A 331 -4.74 19.95 -5.67
CA LEU A 331 -4.26 20.39 -4.36
C LEU A 331 -2.80 20.84 -4.37
N VAL A 332 -1.99 20.37 -5.33
CA VAL A 332 -0.55 20.68 -5.39
C VAL A 332 -0.22 21.79 -6.36
N SER A 333 0.80 22.61 -6.05
CA SER A 333 1.26 23.72 -6.90
C SER A 333 2.31 23.33 -7.94
N SER A 334 2.75 22.07 -7.95
CA SER A 334 3.78 21.59 -8.90
C SER A 334 3.44 21.95 -10.35
N GLU A 335 4.41 22.50 -11.08
CA GLU A 335 4.30 22.76 -12.52
C GLU A 335 4.63 21.51 -13.38
N ASP A 336 5.49 20.60 -12.86
CA ASP A 336 5.80 19.31 -13.48
C ASP A 336 5.03 18.20 -12.76
N LYS A 337 3.74 18.07 -13.09
CA LYS A 337 2.86 17.06 -12.51
C LYS A 337 2.12 16.26 -13.57
N GLU A 338 2.05 14.95 -13.36
CA GLU A 338 1.39 13.99 -14.25
C GLU A 338 0.45 13.08 -13.46
N SER A 339 -0.71 12.75 -14.04
CA SER A 339 -1.64 11.79 -13.49
C SER A 339 -1.77 10.58 -14.39
N LEU A 340 -1.59 9.38 -13.83
CA LEU A 340 -1.78 8.10 -14.49
C LEU A 340 -2.98 7.38 -13.90
N VAL A 341 -3.96 7.05 -14.76
CA VAL A 341 -5.07 6.16 -14.39
C VAL A 341 -4.83 4.82 -15.06
N VAL A 342 -4.92 3.74 -14.27
CA VAL A 342 -4.60 2.38 -14.70
C VAL A 342 -5.80 1.48 -14.48
N ASP A 343 -6.14 0.62 -15.44
CA ASP A 343 -7.25 -0.36 -15.32
C ASP A 343 -6.90 -1.49 -14.33
N ALA A 344 -6.77 -1.12 -13.06
CA ALA A 344 -6.44 -2.01 -11.96
C ALA A 344 -7.18 -1.63 -10.67
N GLY A 345 -7.35 -2.59 -9.76
CA GLY A 345 -7.74 -2.34 -8.37
C GLY A 345 -6.51 -2.11 -7.50
N HIS A 346 -6.71 -1.74 -6.24
CA HIS A 346 -5.67 -1.35 -5.28
C HIS A 346 -4.45 -2.27 -5.28
N VAL A 347 -4.64 -3.56 -4.99
CA VAL A 347 -3.56 -4.55 -4.95
C VAL A 347 -3.00 -4.85 -6.35
N GLY A 348 -3.84 -4.72 -7.39
CA GLY A 348 -3.44 -4.89 -8.79
C GLY A 348 -2.41 -3.89 -9.29
N LEU A 349 -2.28 -2.73 -8.62
CA LEU A 349 -1.24 -1.73 -8.87
C LEU A 349 0.13 -2.15 -8.32
N MET A 350 0.15 -3.07 -7.34
CA MET A 350 1.38 -3.53 -6.68
C MET A 350 1.83 -4.92 -7.11
N GLY A 351 1.03 -5.62 -7.90
CA GLY A 351 1.40 -6.96 -8.34
C GLY A 351 0.53 -7.46 -9.48
N GLY A 352 1.04 -8.44 -10.19
CA GLY A 352 0.36 -9.00 -11.35
C GLY A 352 0.75 -8.34 -12.68
N ARG A 353 0.04 -8.72 -13.75
CA ARG A 353 0.44 -8.37 -15.11
C ARG A 353 0.38 -6.85 -15.38
N VAL A 354 -0.70 -6.20 -15.01
CA VAL A 354 -0.89 -4.75 -15.26
C VAL A 354 0.21 -3.94 -14.56
N ALA A 355 0.53 -4.28 -13.30
CA ALA A 355 1.62 -3.64 -12.59
C ALA A 355 2.96 -3.81 -13.32
N LYS A 356 3.31 -5.05 -13.67
CA LYS A 356 4.62 -5.40 -14.25
C LYS A 356 4.79 -4.93 -15.69
N ASP A 357 3.76 -5.15 -16.50
CA ASP A 357 3.89 -4.96 -17.96
C ASP A 357 3.55 -3.53 -18.41
N GLU A 358 2.78 -2.79 -17.59
CA GLU A 358 2.27 -1.47 -17.97
C GLU A 358 2.68 -0.38 -16.98
N LEU A 359 2.42 -0.57 -15.67
CA LEU A 359 2.55 0.51 -14.69
C LEU A 359 4.01 0.77 -14.30
N TRP A 360 4.74 -0.27 -13.88
CA TRP A 360 6.10 -0.08 -13.38
C TRP A 360 7.05 0.48 -14.45
N PRO A 361 7.00 0.03 -15.73
CA PRO A 361 7.75 0.69 -16.80
C PRO A 361 7.41 2.17 -16.94
N ARG A 362 6.13 2.56 -16.88
CA ARG A 362 5.73 3.98 -16.95
C ARG A 362 6.25 4.79 -15.77
N ILE A 363 6.34 4.19 -14.58
CA ILE A 363 6.93 4.84 -13.40
C ILE A 363 8.42 5.10 -13.64
N THR A 364 9.17 4.10 -14.12
CA THR A 364 10.62 4.26 -14.36
C THR A 364 10.91 5.14 -15.57
N ASP A 365 10.11 5.12 -16.61
CA ASP A 365 10.18 6.06 -17.74
C ASP A 365 9.96 7.51 -17.30
N TRP A 366 9.05 7.74 -16.35
CA TRP A 366 8.81 9.07 -15.78
C TRP A 366 9.96 9.50 -14.84
N LEU A 367 10.44 8.60 -13.99
CA LEU A 367 11.50 8.86 -13.02
C LEU A 367 12.89 9.03 -13.66
N GLY A 368 13.24 8.22 -14.66
CA GLY A 368 14.59 8.15 -15.23
C GLY A 368 15.15 9.52 -15.65
N PRO A 369 14.46 10.30 -16.50
CA PRO A 369 14.92 11.64 -16.88
C PRO A 369 14.98 12.63 -15.71
N ARG A 370 14.20 12.41 -14.66
CA ARG A 370 14.06 13.28 -13.48
C ARG A 370 15.01 12.91 -12.32
N SER A 371 15.78 11.83 -12.49
CA SER A 371 16.65 11.26 -11.44
C SER A 371 18.14 11.28 -11.80
N ARG A 372 18.51 12.05 -12.81
CA ARG A 372 19.90 12.25 -13.26
C ARG A 372 20.59 13.37 -12.51
#